data_5c9e6789474df749451e1cbe41f6fb97
#
_entry.id   5c9e6789474df749451e1cbe41f6fb97
#
_cell.length_a   1.000
_cell.length_b   1.000
_cell.length_c   1.000
_cell.angle_alpha   90.00
_cell.angle_beta   90.00
_cell.angle_gamma   90.00
#
_symmetry.space_group_name_H-M   'P 1'
#
loop_
_entity.id
_entity.type
_entity.pdbx_description
1 polymer ?
#
loop_
_entity_poly.entity_id
_entity_poly.type
_entity_poly.pdbx_seq_one_letter_code
_entity_poly.pdbx_strand_id
1 'polypeptide(L)'
;MAKDILFNLEARDNLKKGVDALSNAVKVTLGPKGRNVIIEKSYGAPQITKDGVTVAKEVELKDPVQNMGAQMVKEVASKTNDIAGDGTTTATVLAQSIITTGLKNVTAGANPMDLKRGIDKAVIEVIKSLHAQTKQVGDSNEKIKQVAAISANNDHSIGALIAEAMTKVKKEGVITVEEAKGIETYVEVVEGMQFDRGYISPYFVTNAEKMEAVYENPFILIYDKKVSVMKDLLPILEKSLQTGRPLIIIAEDVESEALATLVVNRLRGSLKVAAVKAPGFGDRRKEMLEDIAILTGGVVISEEKGYRLEDATLEMLGTADKVSIDKENTTIVSGHGDKGNIDARVAQIKKQIETTTSDYDKEKLQERLAKLAGGVAVIYVGAASEMEMKEKKDRFDDALAATRAAIEEGIIPGGGVGFIRAISAIADMKGDNDDETTGIAIVKRALEEPLRQIVENAGLEGSVVVNKVKEGKDDFGFNARTEVYENLYEAGVIDPTKVARVALENAASIAGMLLTTECVLVEHKDPNQAPAMPPMGGGMPGMM
;
A
#
# COMPACT_ATOMS: atom_id res chain seq x y z
N MET A 1 23.58 -15.26 22.12
CA MET A 1 24.68 -14.67 21.33
C MET A 1 25.19 -13.44 22.04
N ALA A 2 26.51 -13.18 21.99
CA ALA A 2 27.09 -11.94 22.52
C ALA A 2 26.58 -10.73 21.72
N LYS A 3 26.52 -9.56 22.33
CA LYS A 3 26.11 -8.31 21.70
C LYS A 3 27.25 -7.28 21.81
N ASP A 4 27.49 -6.57 20.72
CA ASP A 4 28.27 -5.35 20.73
C ASP A 4 27.36 -4.19 21.06
N ILE A 5 27.83 -3.27 21.92
CA ILE A 5 27.03 -2.15 22.41
C ILE A 5 27.76 -0.87 22.01
N LEU A 6 27.09 -0.03 21.20
CA LEU A 6 27.57 1.27 20.80
C LEU A 6 26.76 2.36 21.50
N PHE A 7 27.42 3.43 21.90
CA PHE A 7 26.80 4.55 22.64
C PHE A 7 27.10 5.90 21.99
N ASN A 8 26.33 6.90 22.36
CA ASN A 8 26.57 8.31 22.09
C ASN A 8 26.78 8.62 20.59
N LEU A 9 27.82 9.39 20.28
CA LEU A 9 28.14 9.85 18.94
C LEU A 9 28.41 8.71 17.97
N GLU A 10 29.09 7.66 18.40
CA GLU A 10 29.43 6.52 17.53
C GLU A 10 28.16 5.80 17.03
N ALA A 11 27.21 5.56 17.94
CA ALA A 11 25.93 4.95 17.58
C ALA A 11 25.16 5.86 16.61
N ARG A 12 25.03 7.15 16.91
CA ARG A 12 24.27 8.13 16.12
C ARG A 12 24.87 8.35 14.73
N ASP A 13 26.20 8.47 14.62
CA ASP A 13 26.88 8.68 13.34
C ASP A 13 26.73 7.47 12.41
N ASN A 14 26.82 6.26 12.95
CA ASN A 14 26.62 5.07 12.16
C ASN A 14 25.16 4.89 11.74
N LEU A 15 24.19 5.12 12.63
CA LEU A 15 22.77 5.13 12.24
C LEU A 15 22.51 6.16 11.13
N LYS A 16 23.06 7.39 11.28
CA LYS A 16 22.92 8.45 10.27
C LYS A 16 23.48 8.07 8.92
N LYS A 17 24.65 7.42 8.86
CA LYS A 17 25.20 6.91 7.58
C LYS A 17 24.24 5.95 6.88
N GLY A 18 23.55 5.10 7.64
CA GLY A 18 22.53 4.21 7.11
C GLY A 18 21.31 4.95 6.57
N VAL A 19 20.80 5.93 7.34
CA VAL A 19 19.73 6.83 6.90
C VAL A 19 20.10 7.54 5.61
N ASP A 20 21.29 8.11 5.53
CA ASP A 20 21.76 8.82 4.34
C ASP A 20 21.92 7.90 3.14
N ALA A 21 22.47 6.71 3.34
CA ALA A 21 22.66 5.74 2.26
C ALA A 21 21.34 5.36 1.58
N LEU A 22 20.33 4.98 2.36
CA LEU A 22 19.01 4.64 1.84
C LEU A 22 18.33 5.88 1.23
N SER A 23 18.28 6.99 1.96
CA SER A 23 17.56 8.19 1.50
C SER A 23 18.17 8.75 0.21
N ASN A 24 19.49 8.73 0.06
CA ASN A 24 20.15 9.19 -1.15
C ASN A 24 19.87 8.28 -2.37
N ALA A 25 19.67 6.97 -2.15
CA ALA A 25 19.24 6.06 -3.22
C ALA A 25 17.79 6.32 -3.65
N VAL A 26 16.90 6.62 -2.68
CA VAL A 26 15.47 6.83 -2.94
C VAL A 26 15.19 8.21 -3.55
N LYS A 27 15.76 9.30 -2.99
CA LYS A 27 15.39 10.69 -3.35
C LYS A 27 15.67 11.07 -4.81
N VAL A 28 16.53 10.33 -5.53
CA VAL A 28 16.82 10.57 -6.95
C VAL A 28 15.63 10.30 -7.84
N THR A 29 14.62 9.57 -7.35
CA THR A 29 13.40 9.23 -8.09
C THR A 29 12.34 10.33 -8.02
N LEU A 30 12.47 11.32 -7.10
CA LEU A 30 11.44 12.29 -6.78
C LEU A 30 11.20 13.30 -7.91
N GLY A 31 9.92 13.52 -8.22
CA GLY A 31 9.46 14.56 -9.12
C GLY A 31 9.52 14.21 -10.61
N PRO A 32 9.08 15.14 -11.48
CA PRO A 32 8.89 14.88 -12.92
C PRO A 32 10.20 14.60 -13.68
N LYS A 33 11.34 15.06 -13.16
CA LYS A 33 12.68 14.78 -13.69
C LYS A 33 13.47 13.79 -12.82
N GLY A 34 12.78 13.08 -11.91
CA GLY A 34 13.36 11.97 -11.16
C GLY A 34 13.87 10.86 -12.08
N ARG A 35 14.89 10.13 -11.63
CA ARG A 35 15.61 9.13 -12.43
C ARG A 35 15.32 7.72 -11.92
N ASN A 36 15.50 6.75 -12.80
CA ASN A 36 15.39 5.34 -12.45
C ASN A 36 16.56 4.89 -11.58
N VAL A 37 16.28 3.93 -10.71
CA VAL A 37 17.26 3.14 -9.98
C VAL A 37 17.29 1.74 -10.59
N ILE A 38 18.50 1.18 -10.74
CA ILE A 38 18.70 -0.19 -11.22
C ILE A 38 19.05 -1.05 -10.02
N ILE A 39 18.31 -2.12 -9.85
CA ILE A 39 18.42 -3.07 -8.72
C ILE A 39 18.88 -4.41 -9.27
N GLU A 40 19.98 -4.93 -8.73
CA GLU A 40 20.44 -6.29 -9.03
C GLU A 40 19.48 -7.31 -8.42
N LYS A 41 19.15 -8.35 -9.17
CA LYS A 41 18.38 -9.49 -8.67
C LYS A 41 19.26 -10.73 -8.65
N SER A 42 19.10 -11.58 -7.64
CA SER A 42 19.86 -12.84 -7.51
C SER A 42 19.64 -13.78 -8.69
N TYR A 43 18.49 -13.68 -9.35
CA TYR A 43 18.12 -14.45 -10.54
C TYR A 43 17.35 -13.56 -11.51
N GLY A 44 17.59 -13.71 -12.80
CA GLY A 44 16.92 -12.96 -13.87
C GLY A 44 17.61 -11.64 -14.23
N ALA A 45 16.87 -10.78 -14.93
CA ALA A 45 17.35 -9.46 -15.34
C ALA A 45 17.28 -8.45 -14.16
N PRO A 46 18.17 -7.42 -14.14
CA PRO A 46 18.05 -6.33 -13.17
C PRO A 46 16.69 -5.66 -13.26
N GLN A 47 16.16 -5.25 -12.11
CA GLN A 47 14.93 -4.46 -12.04
C GLN A 47 15.25 -2.97 -12.22
N ILE A 48 14.47 -2.29 -13.06
CA ILE A 48 14.52 -0.83 -13.21
C ILE A 48 13.23 -0.26 -12.63
N THR A 49 13.36 0.69 -11.71
CA THR A 49 12.17 1.31 -11.06
C THR A 49 12.42 2.76 -10.70
N LYS A 50 11.32 3.52 -10.57
CA LYS A 50 11.26 4.84 -9.93
C LYS A 50 10.50 4.80 -8.61
N ASP A 51 9.86 3.70 -8.29
CA ASP A 51 9.10 3.57 -7.04
C ASP A 51 10.04 3.60 -5.83
N GLY A 52 9.78 4.56 -4.93
CA GLY A 52 10.60 4.80 -3.75
C GLY A 52 10.56 3.66 -2.73
N VAL A 53 9.42 3.00 -2.55
CA VAL A 53 9.31 1.89 -1.60
C VAL A 53 10.04 0.65 -2.10
N THR A 54 9.98 0.36 -3.38
CA THR A 54 10.73 -0.73 -4.01
C THR A 54 12.23 -0.53 -3.85
N VAL A 55 12.73 0.70 -4.12
CA VAL A 55 14.14 1.03 -3.89
C VAL A 55 14.51 0.88 -2.40
N ALA A 56 13.68 1.41 -1.50
CA ALA A 56 13.94 1.34 -0.05
C ALA A 56 13.99 -0.10 0.47
N LYS A 57 13.13 -0.98 -0.02
CA LYS A 57 13.07 -2.41 0.37
C LYS A 57 14.33 -3.18 0.00
N GLU A 58 15.00 -2.82 -1.08
CA GLU A 58 16.20 -3.50 -1.58
C GLU A 58 17.52 -3.00 -0.96
N VAL A 59 17.48 -1.86 -0.25
CA VAL A 59 18.70 -1.35 0.41
C VAL A 59 19.03 -2.19 1.64
N GLU A 60 20.18 -2.86 1.58
CA GLU A 60 20.78 -3.59 2.69
C GLU A 60 22.27 -3.26 2.79
N LEU A 61 22.73 -2.89 4.00
CA LEU A 61 24.09 -2.45 4.23
C LEU A 61 24.89 -3.51 4.98
N LYS A 62 26.19 -3.61 4.65
CA LYS A 62 27.10 -4.61 5.27
C LYS A 62 27.34 -4.36 6.76
N ASP A 63 27.44 -3.10 7.16
CA ASP A 63 27.59 -2.71 8.56
C ASP A 63 26.25 -2.84 9.29
N PRO A 64 26.15 -3.62 10.38
CA PRO A 64 24.88 -3.88 11.03
C PRO A 64 24.25 -2.63 11.66
N VAL A 65 25.06 -1.69 12.17
CA VAL A 65 24.54 -0.45 12.78
C VAL A 65 24.03 0.52 11.71
N GLN A 66 24.78 0.67 10.61
CA GLN A 66 24.32 1.46 9.47
C GLN A 66 23.07 0.83 8.85
N ASN A 67 23.01 -0.50 8.77
CA ASN A 67 21.83 -1.19 8.28
C ASN A 67 20.60 -0.94 9.16
N MET A 68 20.74 -0.86 10.49
CA MET A 68 19.64 -0.48 11.38
C MET A 68 19.12 0.93 11.07
N GLY A 69 20.00 1.89 10.81
CA GLY A 69 19.62 3.24 10.37
C GLY A 69 18.85 3.23 9.04
N ALA A 70 19.30 2.44 8.07
CA ALA A 70 18.59 2.23 6.81
C ALA A 70 17.23 1.57 7.03
N GLN A 71 17.13 0.53 7.87
CA GLN A 71 15.86 -0.15 8.17
C GLN A 71 14.82 0.78 8.81
N MET A 72 15.22 1.73 9.64
CA MET A 72 14.30 2.72 10.22
C MET A 72 13.67 3.60 9.13
N VAL A 73 14.43 4.05 8.14
CA VAL A 73 13.88 4.85 7.02
C VAL A 73 13.10 3.96 6.03
N LYS A 74 13.50 2.71 5.86
CA LYS A 74 12.72 1.72 5.11
C LYS A 74 11.32 1.55 5.71
N GLU A 75 11.20 1.56 7.04
CA GLU A 75 9.91 1.50 7.74
C GLU A 75 9.05 2.74 7.45
N VAL A 76 9.66 3.95 7.34
CA VAL A 76 8.95 5.18 6.92
C VAL A 76 8.31 4.98 5.54
N ALA A 77 9.10 4.51 4.56
CA ALA A 77 8.61 4.30 3.21
C ALA A 77 7.51 3.22 3.17
N SER A 78 7.72 2.09 3.85
CA SER A 78 6.76 0.97 3.87
C SER A 78 5.43 1.36 4.51
N LYS A 79 5.44 2.02 5.69
CA LYS A 79 4.20 2.49 6.34
C LYS A 79 3.47 3.54 5.53
N THR A 80 4.19 4.42 4.84
CA THR A 80 3.57 5.41 3.97
C THR A 80 2.87 4.74 2.79
N ASN A 81 3.51 3.74 2.21
CA ASN A 81 2.91 2.90 1.17
C ASN A 81 1.65 2.18 1.67
N ASP A 82 1.71 1.54 2.83
CA ASP A 82 0.59 0.76 3.38
C ASP A 82 -0.66 1.63 3.64
N ILE A 83 -0.49 2.91 4.04
CA ILE A 83 -1.60 3.80 4.40
C ILE A 83 -2.10 4.62 3.23
N ALA A 84 -1.18 5.15 2.41
CA ALA A 84 -1.50 6.11 1.35
C ALA A 84 -1.24 5.58 -0.08
N GLY A 85 -0.47 4.51 -0.22
CA GLY A 85 -0.11 3.87 -1.48
C GLY A 85 0.81 4.71 -2.39
N ASP A 86 1.19 5.91 -1.95
CA ASP A 86 2.07 6.85 -2.65
C ASP A 86 2.80 7.74 -1.62
N GLY A 87 3.72 8.60 -2.08
CA GLY A 87 4.45 9.57 -1.23
C GLY A 87 5.62 8.98 -0.46
N THR A 88 6.04 7.77 -0.76
CA THR A 88 7.13 7.04 -0.08
C THR A 88 8.46 7.78 -0.18
N THR A 89 8.78 8.35 -1.35
CA THR A 89 9.97 9.16 -1.57
C THR A 89 9.91 10.48 -0.80
N THR A 90 8.77 11.15 -0.77
CA THR A 90 8.55 12.39 0.00
C THR A 90 8.74 12.14 1.49
N ALA A 91 8.18 11.05 2.02
CA ALA A 91 8.34 10.65 3.42
C ALA A 91 9.81 10.38 3.78
N THR A 92 10.55 9.71 2.89
CA THR A 92 11.98 9.44 3.04
C THR A 92 12.81 10.72 3.09
N VAL A 93 12.53 11.68 2.20
CA VAL A 93 13.20 12.99 2.15
C VAL A 93 12.93 13.81 3.41
N LEU A 94 11.67 13.84 3.88
CA LEU A 94 11.29 14.50 5.13
C LEU A 94 12.00 13.87 6.34
N ALA A 95 12.01 12.53 6.43
CA ALA A 95 12.68 11.81 7.51
C ALA A 95 14.18 12.11 7.54
N GLN A 96 14.86 12.05 6.39
CA GLN A 96 16.29 12.39 6.29
C GLN A 96 16.57 13.81 6.78
N SER A 97 15.75 14.78 6.39
CA SER A 97 15.92 16.16 6.77
C SER A 97 15.75 16.38 8.28
N ILE A 98 14.68 15.82 8.87
CA ILE A 98 14.41 15.91 10.32
C ILE A 98 15.55 15.24 11.09
N ILE A 99 15.96 14.02 10.72
CA ILE A 99 17.04 13.28 11.37
C ILE A 99 18.35 14.05 11.27
N THR A 100 18.72 14.49 10.08
CA THR A 100 20.01 15.19 9.85
C THR A 100 20.10 16.49 10.63
N THR A 101 19.04 17.29 10.64
CA THR A 101 19.01 18.56 11.36
C THR A 101 18.88 18.32 12.86
N GLY A 102 18.07 17.36 13.28
CA GLY A 102 17.89 16.99 14.68
C GLY A 102 19.17 16.48 15.33
N LEU A 103 19.89 15.55 14.68
CA LEU A 103 21.15 15.01 15.20
C LEU A 103 22.23 16.09 15.36
N LYS A 104 22.27 17.11 14.48
CA LYS A 104 23.19 18.26 14.67
C LYS A 104 22.90 19.01 15.97
N ASN A 105 21.62 19.22 16.29
CA ASN A 105 21.22 19.91 17.53
C ASN A 105 21.45 19.03 18.76
N VAL A 106 21.18 17.72 18.70
CA VAL A 106 21.50 16.77 19.79
C VAL A 106 23.00 16.75 20.06
N THR A 107 23.84 16.73 19.01
CA THR A 107 25.30 16.79 19.14
C THR A 107 25.76 18.13 19.74
N ALA A 108 25.04 19.22 19.48
CA ALA A 108 25.30 20.54 20.08
C ALA A 108 24.80 20.67 21.53
N GLY A 109 24.17 19.62 22.09
CA GLY A 109 23.77 19.57 23.50
C GLY A 109 22.27 19.81 23.76
N ALA A 110 21.44 19.93 22.74
CA ALA A 110 19.99 20.02 22.90
C ALA A 110 19.41 18.71 23.45
N ASN A 111 18.40 18.83 24.33
CA ASN A 111 17.69 17.68 24.89
C ASN A 111 16.86 16.96 23.83
N PRO A 112 17.18 15.72 23.47
CA PRO A 112 16.48 15.00 22.39
C PRO A 112 14.99 14.76 22.68
N MET A 113 14.60 14.64 23.94
CA MET A 113 13.20 14.45 24.32
C MET A 113 12.38 15.73 24.10
N ASP A 114 12.95 16.89 24.38
CA ASP A 114 12.29 18.18 24.16
C ASP A 114 12.28 18.55 22.67
N LEU A 115 13.38 18.25 21.94
CA LEU A 115 13.36 18.33 20.47
C LEU A 115 12.20 17.52 19.88
N LYS A 116 12.02 16.26 20.33
CA LYS A 116 10.91 15.40 19.87
C LYS A 116 9.56 16.03 20.19
N ARG A 117 9.34 16.55 21.39
CA ARG A 117 8.08 17.24 21.76
C ARG A 117 7.80 18.43 20.85
N GLY A 118 8.82 19.22 20.53
CA GLY A 118 8.72 20.34 19.60
C GLY A 118 8.36 19.89 18.19
N ILE A 119 8.97 18.81 17.71
CA ILE A 119 8.64 18.18 16.42
C ILE A 119 7.18 17.71 16.40
N ASP A 120 6.74 16.98 17.43
CA ASP A 120 5.37 16.46 17.51
C ASP A 120 4.33 17.61 17.52
N LYS A 121 4.58 18.69 18.30
CA LYS A 121 3.73 19.90 18.31
C LYS A 121 3.64 20.55 16.92
N ALA A 122 4.76 20.71 16.24
CA ALA A 122 4.81 21.33 14.92
C ALA A 122 4.07 20.49 13.86
N VAL A 123 4.24 19.17 13.87
CA VAL A 123 3.57 18.26 12.94
C VAL A 123 2.04 18.37 13.06
N ILE A 124 1.50 18.42 14.27
CA ILE A 124 0.06 18.59 14.50
C ILE A 124 -0.47 19.87 13.83
N GLU A 125 0.22 21.00 14.00
CA GLU A 125 -0.20 22.28 13.41
C GLU A 125 -0.03 22.31 11.88
N VAL A 126 1.02 21.68 11.36
CA VAL A 126 1.23 21.53 9.92
C VAL A 126 0.11 20.70 9.29
N ILE A 127 -0.29 19.59 9.92
CA ILE A 127 -1.40 18.75 9.45
C ILE A 127 -2.71 19.54 9.41
N LYS A 128 -3.02 20.33 10.44
CA LYS A 128 -4.19 21.22 10.41
C LYS A 128 -4.13 22.20 9.25
N SER A 129 -2.95 22.74 8.97
CA SER A 129 -2.75 23.66 7.85
C SER A 129 -2.91 22.96 6.49
N LEU A 130 -2.44 21.71 6.32
CA LEU A 130 -2.65 20.91 5.12
C LEU A 130 -4.15 20.67 4.89
N HIS A 131 -4.88 20.28 5.94
CA HIS A 131 -6.35 20.12 5.84
C HIS A 131 -7.05 21.44 5.51
N ALA A 132 -6.60 22.58 6.03
CA ALA A 132 -7.18 23.89 5.72
C ALA A 132 -6.96 24.32 4.26
N GLN A 133 -5.89 23.85 3.61
CA GLN A 133 -5.59 24.08 2.18
C GLN A 133 -6.38 23.14 1.26
N THR A 134 -6.97 22.09 1.79
CA THR A 134 -7.57 21.00 1.01
C THR A 134 -8.76 21.46 0.19
N LYS A 135 -8.76 21.09 -1.07
CA LYS A 135 -9.89 21.25 -2.00
C LYS A 135 -10.42 19.87 -2.37
N GLN A 136 -11.75 19.69 -2.28
CA GLN A 136 -12.36 18.41 -2.61
C GLN A 136 -12.31 18.15 -4.13
N VAL A 137 -11.99 16.93 -4.51
CA VAL A 137 -11.97 16.49 -5.93
C VAL A 137 -13.39 16.40 -6.48
N GLY A 138 -14.34 15.96 -5.66
CA GLY A 138 -15.73 15.75 -6.06
C GLY A 138 -15.84 14.74 -7.21
N ASP A 139 -16.70 15.05 -8.20
CA ASP A 139 -16.91 14.21 -9.39
C ASP A 139 -16.11 14.72 -10.62
N SER A 140 -15.05 15.50 -10.37
CA SER A 140 -14.25 16.08 -11.45
C SER A 140 -13.30 15.07 -12.07
N ASN A 141 -13.70 14.48 -13.20
CA ASN A 141 -12.83 13.58 -13.98
C ASN A 141 -11.50 14.25 -14.36
N GLU A 142 -11.48 15.56 -14.57
CA GLU A 142 -10.25 16.28 -14.90
C GLU A 142 -9.28 16.30 -13.71
N LYS A 143 -9.77 16.51 -12.48
CA LYS A 143 -8.91 16.45 -11.29
C LYS A 143 -8.41 15.04 -11.02
N ILE A 144 -9.25 14.03 -11.19
CA ILE A 144 -8.86 12.61 -11.11
C ILE A 144 -7.72 12.33 -12.11
N LYS A 145 -7.90 12.72 -13.37
CA LYS A 145 -6.88 12.55 -14.41
C LYS A 145 -5.57 13.26 -14.07
N GLN A 146 -5.64 14.48 -13.52
CA GLN A 146 -4.47 15.25 -13.11
C GLN A 146 -3.72 14.58 -11.96
N VAL A 147 -4.41 14.18 -10.89
CA VAL A 147 -3.79 13.45 -9.77
C VAL A 147 -3.10 12.18 -10.26
N ALA A 148 -3.81 11.35 -11.02
CA ALA A 148 -3.26 10.10 -11.54
C ALA A 148 -2.06 10.34 -12.46
N ALA A 149 -2.10 11.37 -13.31
CA ALA A 149 -0.98 11.72 -14.16
C ALA A 149 0.25 12.17 -13.36
N ILE A 150 0.07 12.99 -12.32
CA ILE A 150 1.18 13.45 -11.46
C ILE A 150 1.84 12.28 -10.75
N SER A 151 1.07 11.41 -10.10
CA SER A 151 1.59 10.23 -9.42
C SER A 151 2.29 9.27 -10.39
N ALA A 152 1.78 9.15 -11.63
CA ALA A 152 2.42 8.40 -12.71
C ALA A 152 3.59 9.13 -13.39
N ASN A 153 4.33 10.01 -12.69
CA ASN A 153 5.44 10.77 -13.23
C ASN A 153 5.08 11.67 -14.45
N ASN A 154 3.93 12.34 -14.40
CA ASN A 154 3.36 13.16 -15.47
C ASN A 154 2.99 12.38 -16.75
N ASP A 155 2.64 11.13 -16.64
CA ASP A 155 2.11 10.34 -17.74
C ASP A 155 0.60 10.57 -17.89
N HIS A 156 0.25 11.46 -18.82
CA HIS A 156 -1.17 11.80 -19.08
C HIS A 156 -1.98 10.64 -19.67
N SER A 157 -1.32 9.65 -20.28
CA SER A 157 -2.01 8.45 -20.81
C SER A 157 -2.49 7.56 -19.67
N ILE A 158 -1.66 7.35 -18.64
CA ILE A 158 -2.05 6.66 -17.40
C ILE A 158 -3.18 7.41 -16.71
N GLY A 159 -3.05 8.73 -16.55
CA GLY A 159 -4.11 9.56 -15.97
C GLY A 159 -5.44 9.43 -16.69
N ALA A 160 -5.44 9.40 -18.03
CA ALA A 160 -6.65 9.24 -18.82
C ALA A 160 -7.32 7.88 -18.63
N LEU A 161 -6.53 6.80 -18.62
CA LEU A 161 -7.04 5.44 -18.42
C LEU A 161 -7.62 5.22 -17.01
N ILE A 162 -6.98 5.76 -15.98
CA ILE A 162 -7.52 5.70 -14.60
C ILE A 162 -8.83 6.48 -14.51
N ALA A 163 -8.92 7.69 -15.06
CA ALA A 163 -10.15 8.47 -15.08
C ALA A 163 -11.26 7.75 -15.86
N GLU A 164 -10.93 7.09 -16.97
CA GLU A 164 -11.86 6.24 -17.72
C GLU A 164 -12.36 5.06 -16.88
N ALA A 165 -11.45 4.32 -16.22
CA ALA A 165 -11.80 3.22 -15.35
C ALA A 165 -12.74 3.68 -14.22
N MET A 166 -12.41 4.79 -13.53
CA MET A 166 -13.24 5.38 -12.47
C MET A 166 -14.64 5.76 -12.96
N THR A 167 -14.74 6.30 -14.18
CA THR A 167 -16.03 6.65 -14.79
C THR A 167 -16.88 5.42 -15.04
N LYS A 168 -16.27 4.32 -15.51
CA LYS A 168 -16.98 3.08 -15.84
C LYS A 168 -17.54 2.38 -14.61
N VAL A 169 -16.79 2.34 -13.49
CA VAL A 169 -17.21 1.61 -12.26
C VAL A 169 -17.80 2.52 -11.20
N LYS A 170 -17.85 3.84 -11.40
CA LYS A 170 -18.31 4.85 -10.43
C LYS A 170 -17.43 4.89 -9.16
N LYS A 171 -17.86 5.69 -8.15
CA LYS A 171 -17.08 5.93 -6.91
C LYS A 171 -16.83 4.69 -6.05
N GLU A 172 -17.74 3.73 -6.10
CA GLU A 172 -17.72 2.53 -5.25
C GLU A 172 -17.17 1.30 -6.00
N GLY A 173 -16.83 1.48 -7.27
CA GLY A 173 -16.32 0.40 -8.12
C GLY A 173 -14.86 0.07 -7.85
N VAL A 174 -14.51 -1.17 -8.07
CA VAL A 174 -13.14 -1.67 -7.89
C VAL A 174 -12.37 -1.53 -9.19
N ILE A 175 -11.12 -1.08 -9.08
CA ILE A 175 -10.19 -1.03 -10.20
C ILE A 175 -8.98 -1.89 -9.83
N THR A 176 -8.62 -2.81 -10.71
CA THR A 176 -7.42 -3.66 -10.60
C THR A 176 -6.50 -3.42 -11.80
N VAL A 177 -5.22 -3.74 -11.63
CA VAL A 177 -4.20 -3.58 -12.66
C VAL A 177 -3.62 -4.95 -12.99
N GLU A 178 -3.76 -5.38 -14.25
CA GLU A 178 -3.35 -6.69 -14.72
C GLU A 178 -2.39 -6.57 -15.91
N GLU A 179 -1.70 -7.65 -16.21
CA GLU A 179 -0.82 -7.73 -17.36
C GLU A 179 -1.61 -8.06 -18.61
N ALA A 180 -1.46 -7.26 -19.65
CA ALA A 180 -2.03 -7.57 -20.97
C ALA A 180 -1.20 -8.66 -21.67
N LYS A 181 -1.87 -9.47 -22.50
CA LYS A 181 -1.20 -10.44 -23.38
C LYS A 181 -0.46 -9.78 -24.56
N GLY A 182 -0.70 -8.50 -24.80
CA GLY A 182 -0.17 -7.73 -25.92
C GLY A 182 0.56 -6.46 -25.48
N ILE A 183 0.87 -5.60 -26.44
CA ILE A 183 1.63 -4.36 -26.23
C ILE A 183 0.70 -3.20 -25.81
N GLU A 184 -0.59 -3.29 -26.13
CA GLU A 184 -1.55 -2.23 -25.88
C GLU A 184 -2.08 -2.25 -24.45
N THR A 185 -2.23 -1.06 -23.88
CA THR A 185 -2.86 -0.86 -22.57
C THR A 185 -4.32 -0.42 -22.77
N TYR A 186 -5.26 -1.08 -22.11
CA TYR A 186 -6.69 -0.81 -22.24
C TYR A 186 -7.46 -1.08 -20.94
N VAL A 187 -8.70 -0.59 -20.87
CA VAL A 187 -9.61 -0.76 -19.72
C VAL A 187 -10.81 -1.59 -20.13
N GLU A 188 -11.05 -2.67 -19.41
CA GLU A 188 -12.22 -3.52 -19.54
C GLU A 188 -13.00 -3.57 -18.22
N VAL A 189 -14.32 -3.66 -18.30
CA VAL A 189 -15.17 -3.90 -17.12
C VAL A 189 -15.66 -5.34 -17.17
N VAL A 190 -15.38 -6.08 -16.12
CA VAL A 190 -15.72 -7.49 -15.98
C VAL A 190 -16.65 -7.72 -14.79
N GLU A 191 -17.37 -8.82 -14.79
CA GLU A 191 -18.16 -9.27 -13.65
C GLU A 191 -17.22 -9.53 -12.48
N GLY A 192 -17.49 -8.93 -11.32
CA GLY A 192 -16.60 -9.08 -10.17
C GLY A 192 -17.08 -8.28 -8.97
N MET A 193 -16.45 -8.51 -7.83
CA MET A 193 -16.71 -7.73 -6.61
C MET A 193 -15.53 -7.72 -5.67
N GLN A 194 -15.49 -6.73 -4.80
CA GLN A 194 -14.59 -6.67 -3.65
C GLN A 194 -15.37 -6.62 -2.34
N PHE A 195 -14.84 -7.27 -1.32
CA PHE A 195 -15.38 -7.17 0.04
C PHE A 195 -14.27 -7.04 1.08
N ASP A 196 -14.59 -6.40 2.20
CA ASP A 196 -13.67 -5.94 3.24
C ASP A 196 -13.31 -7.09 4.21
N ARG A 197 -12.65 -8.12 3.69
CA ARG A 197 -12.05 -9.22 4.45
C ARG A 197 -10.83 -9.70 3.72
N GLY A 198 -9.68 -9.64 4.39
CA GLY A 198 -8.42 -10.17 3.88
C GLY A 198 -8.17 -11.62 4.30
N TYR A 199 -6.97 -12.10 4.02
CA TYR A 199 -6.57 -13.46 4.40
C TYR A 199 -6.55 -13.65 5.92
N ILE A 200 -6.99 -14.83 6.37
CA ILE A 200 -7.00 -15.19 7.80
C ILE A 200 -5.57 -15.33 8.34
N SER A 201 -4.62 -15.70 7.49
CA SER A 201 -3.23 -15.88 7.87
C SER A 201 -2.28 -15.32 6.81
N PRO A 202 -1.24 -14.54 7.20
CA PRO A 202 -0.24 -14.03 6.25
C PRO A 202 0.57 -15.16 5.58
N TYR A 203 0.52 -16.37 6.11
CA TYR A 203 1.15 -17.52 5.46
C TYR A 203 0.44 -17.97 4.16
N PHE A 204 -0.71 -17.42 3.81
CA PHE A 204 -1.36 -17.64 2.52
C PHE A 204 -0.81 -16.73 1.40
N VAL A 205 -0.02 -15.72 1.74
CA VAL A 205 0.56 -14.77 0.79
C VAL A 205 1.40 -15.48 -0.29
N THR A 206 1.12 -15.19 -1.55
CA THR A 206 1.87 -15.72 -2.72
C THR A 206 2.86 -14.70 -3.28
N ASN A 207 2.57 -13.41 -3.10
CA ASN A 207 3.44 -12.29 -3.46
C ASN A 207 3.89 -11.56 -2.19
N ALA A 208 5.10 -11.84 -1.72
CA ALA A 208 5.65 -11.25 -0.50
C ALA A 208 5.97 -9.75 -0.65
N GLU A 209 6.21 -9.25 -1.86
CA GLU A 209 6.50 -7.82 -2.10
C GLU A 209 5.28 -6.95 -1.83
N LYS A 210 4.09 -7.41 -2.29
CA LYS A 210 2.80 -6.72 -2.10
C LYS A 210 1.99 -7.23 -0.92
N MET A 211 2.47 -8.27 -0.24
CA MET A 211 1.73 -8.96 0.84
C MET A 211 0.33 -9.42 0.39
N GLU A 212 0.24 -9.95 -0.82
CA GLU A 212 -1.00 -10.42 -1.44
C GLU A 212 -0.97 -11.93 -1.70
N ALA A 213 -2.13 -12.57 -1.59
CA ALA A 213 -2.37 -13.94 -2.03
C ALA A 213 -3.18 -13.89 -3.33
N VAL A 214 -2.54 -14.20 -4.45
CA VAL A 214 -3.12 -14.13 -5.80
C VAL A 214 -3.24 -15.54 -6.38
N TYR A 215 -4.44 -15.88 -6.86
CA TYR A 215 -4.76 -17.19 -7.41
C TYR A 215 -5.52 -17.06 -8.74
N GLU A 216 -4.97 -17.69 -9.76
CA GLU A 216 -5.58 -17.77 -11.10
C GLU A 216 -6.48 -19.00 -11.20
N ASN A 217 -7.66 -18.83 -11.82
CA ASN A 217 -8.65 -19.86 -12.03
C ASN A 217 -8.99 -20.68 -10.77
N PRO A 218 -9.21 -20.07 -9.60
CA PRO A 218 -9.47 -20.80 -8.37
C PRO A 218 -10.87 -21.40 -8.34
N PHE A 219 -11.03 -22.47 -7.57
CA PHE A 219 -12.31 -22.83 -6.98
C PHE A 219 -12.59 -21.97 -5.75
N ILE A 220 -13.87 -21.67 -5.50
CA ILE A 220 -14.32 -20.86 -4.38
C ILE A 220 -15.34 -21.66 -3.58
N LEU A 221 -14.93 -22.11 -2.40
CA LEU A 221 -15.80 -22.78 -1.43
C LEU A 221 -16.46 -21.72 -0.56
N ILE A 222 -17.78 -21.69 -0.52
CA ILE A 222 -18.56 -20.72 0.26
C ILE A 222 -19.34 -21.47 1.33
N TYR A 223 -19.02 -21.21 2.62
CA TYR A 223 -19.59 -21.89 3.75
C TYR A 223 -20.11 -20.91 4.80
N ASP A 224 -21.31 -21.12 5.33
CA ASP A 224 -22.01 -20.18 6.24
C ASP A 224 -21.59 -20.29 7.70
N LYS A 225 -20.82 -21.32 8.07
CA LYS A 225 -20.35 -21.57 9.43
C LYS A 225 -18.83 -21.52 9.54
N LYS A 226 -18.32 -21.76 10.75
CA LYS A 226 -16.89 -21.90 11.02
C LYS A 226 -16.37 -23.27 10.58
N VAL A 227 -15.14 -23.27 10.09
CA VAL A 227 -14.37 -24.49 9.78
C VAL A 227 -13.29 -24.66 10.82
N SER A 228 -13.50 -25.56 11.78
CA SER A 228 -12.54 -25.83 12.87
C SER A 228 -11.90 -27.21 12.75
N VAL A 229 -12.61 -28.17 12.14
CA VAL A 229 -12.20 -29.58 12.02
C VAL A 229 -11.78 -29.89 10.59
N MET A 230 -10.56 -30.40 10.42
CA MET A 230 -10.01 -30.69 9.11
C MET A 230 -10.77 -31.83 8.38
N LYS A 231 -11.33 -32.77 9.12
CA LYS A 231 -12.04 -33.93 8.58
C LYS A 231 -13.18 -33.54 7.64
N ASP A 232 -13.94 -32.49 7.98
CA ASP A 232 -15.11 -32.06 7.20
C ASP A 232 -14.71 -31.39 5.88
N LEU A 233 -13.51 -30.81 5.85
CA LEU A 233 -12.95 -30.14 4.66
C LEU A 233 -12.18 -31.11 3.74
N LEU A 234 -11.70 -32.22 4.26
CA LEU A 234 -10.81 -33.14 3.57
C LEU A 234 -11.35 -33.65 2.21
N PRO A 235 -12.64 -34.04 2.09
CA PRO A 235 -13.17 -34.58 0.82
C PRO A 235 -13.10 -33.55 -0.32
N ILE A 236 -13.37 -32.29 -0.06
CA ILE A 236 -13.33 -31.25 -1.09
C ILE A 236 -11.91 -30.80 -1.42
N LEU A 237 -11.00 -30.81 -0.42
CA LEU A 237 -9.58 -30.55 -0.65
C LEU A 237 -8.93 -31.61 -1.55
N GLU A 238 -9.22 -32.89 -1.33
CA GLU A 238 -8.70 -33.98 -2.15
C GLU A 238 -9.20 -33.88 -3.61
N LYS A 239 -10.50 -33.58 -3.79
CA LYS A 239 -11.08 -33.36 -5.11
C LYS A 239 -10.44 -32.15 -5.82
N SER A 240 -10.26 -31.03 -5.12
CA SER A 240 -9.61 -29.83 -5.66
C SER A 240 -8.15 -30.11 -6.03
N LEU A 241 -7.41 -30.81 -5.17
CA LEU A 241 -6.01 -31.18 -5.41
C LEU A 241 -5.85 -32.01 -6.69
N GLN A 242 -6.75 -32.96 -6.95
CA GLN A 242 -6.73 -33.78 -8.17
C GLN A 242 -6.85 -32.96 -9.45
N THR A 243 -7.50 -31.80 -9.40
CA THR A 243 -7.63 -30.89 -10.56
C THR A 243 -6.41 -30.00 -10.76
N GLY A 244 -5.55 -29.86 -9.73
CA GLY A 244 -4.41 -28.92 -9.72
C GLY A 244 -4.79 -27.44 -9.59
N ARG A 245 -6.10 -27.13 -9.51
CA ARG A 245 -6.60 -25.76 -9.34
C ARG A 245 -6.50 -25.28 -7.88
N PRO A 246 -6.25 -23.99 -7.65
CA PRO A 246 -6.28 -23.41 -6.30
C PRO A 246 -7.69 -23.48 -5.69
N LEU A 247 -7.76 -23.50 -4.36
CA LEU A 247 -9.01 -23.41 -3.61
C LEU A 247 -9.01 -22.21 -2.68
N ILE A 248 -9.99 -21.34 -2.82
CA ILE A 248 -10.26 -20.24 -1.89
C ILE A 248 -11.44 -20.65 -1.01
N ILE A 249 -11.25 -20.53 0.30
CA ILE A 249 -12.29 -20.87 1.29
C ILE A 249 -12.84 -19.57 1.86
N ILE A 250 -14.12 -19.30 1.64
CA ILE A 250 -14.85 -18.19 2.24
C ILE A 250 -15.80 -18.79 3.28
N ALA A 251 -15.51 -18.58 4.55
CA ALA A 251 -16.29 -19.15 5.65
C ALA A 251 -16.50 -18.11 6.76
N GLU A 252 -17.43 -18.36 7.69
CA GLU A 252 -17.58 -17.49 8.87
C GLU A 252 -16.23 -17.27 9.57
N ASP A 253 -15.49 -18.33 9.78
CA ASP A 253 -14.09 -18.34 10.22
C ASP A 253 -13.43 -19.68 9.83
N VAL A 254 -12.09 -19.68 9.73
CA VAL A 254 -11.31 -20.92 9.64
C VAL A 254 -10.29 -20.88 10.77
N GLU A 255 -10.40 -21.81 11.71
CA GLU A 255 -9.66 -21.74 12.97
C GLU A 255 -9.10 -23.11 13.39
N SER A 256 -8.30 -23.11 14.46
CA SER A 256 -7.82 -24.31 15.13
C SER A 256 -7.05 -25.28 14.21
N GLU A 257 -7.41 -26.56 14.23
CA GLU A 257 -6.77 -27.63 13.45
C GLU A 257 -6.87 -27.39 11.94
N ALA A 258 -8.02 -26.93 11.46
CA ALA A 258 -8.22 -26.69 10.03
C ALA A 258 -7.26 -25.62 9.49
N LEU A 259 -7.17 -24.48 10.16
CA LEU A 259 -6.24 -23.41 9.76
C LEU A 259 -4.78 -23.86 9.78
N ALA A 260 -4.36 -24.51 10.88
CA ALA A 260 -2.98 -24.98 11.02
C ALA A 260 -2.61 -25.98 9.90
N THR A 261 -3.50 -26.89 9.57
CA THR A 261 -3.29 -27.88 8.52
C THR A 261 -3.22 -27.26 7.14
N LEU A 262 -4.10 -26.30 6.81
CA LEU A 262 -4.08 -25.57 5.56
C LEU A 262 -2.76 -24.80 5.39
N VAL A 263 -2.34 -24.07 6.42
CA VAL A 263 -1.09 -23.30 6.42
C VAL A 263 0.12 -24.20 6.21
N VAL A 264 0.23 -25.30 6.95
CA VAL A 264 1.37 -26.24 6.82
C VAL A 264 1.44 -26.85 5.42
N ASN A 265 0.32 -27.28 4.86
CA ASN A 265 0.30 -27.88 3.52
C ASN A 265 0.55 -26.83 2.41
N ARG A 266 0.11 -25.59 2.60
CA ARG A 266 0.44 -24.48 1.72
C ARG A 266 1.93 -24.18 1.74
N LEU A 267 2.55 -24.07 2.92
CA LEU A 267 3.98 -23.82 3.06
C LEU A 267 4.85 -24.94 2.46
N ARG A 268 4.38 -26.18 2.53
CA ARG A 268 5.02 -27.33 1.88
C ARG A 268 4.83 -27.36 0.36
N GLY A 269 4.01 -26.46 -0.19
CA GLY A 269 3.68 -26.44 -1.62
C GLY A 269 2.76 -27.57 -2.09
N SER A 270 2.22 -28.37 -1.16
CA SER A 270 1.31 -29.50 -1.49
C SER A 270 -0.12 -29.01 -1.78
N LEU A 271 -0.54 -27.86 -1.24
CA LEU A 271 -1.84 -27.24 -1.50
C LEU A 271 -1.67 -25.80 -1.98
N LYS A 272 -2.44 -25.43 -3.01
CA LYS A 272 -2.66 -24.03 -3.42
C LYS A 272 -3.98 -23.58 -2.81
N VAL A 273 -3.93 -22.99 -1.62
CA VAL A 273 -5.12 -22.65 -0.83
C VAL A 273 -4.97 -21.33 -0.12
N ALA A 274 -6.06 -20.59 0.02
CA ALA A 274 -6.20 -19.50 0.98
C ALA A 274 -7.57 -19.56 1.66
N ALA A 275 -7.66 -18.93 2.82
CA ALA A 275 -8.90 -18.81 3.56
C ALA A 275 -9.14 -17.35 3.97
N VAL A 276 -10.38 -16.91 3.81
CA VAL A 276 -10.86 -15.58 4.18
C VAL A 276 -12.13 -15.67 5.00
N LYS A 277 -12.36 -14.68 5.86
CA LYS A 277 -13.61 -14.59 6.60
C LYS A 277 -14.73 -14.08 5.69
N ALA A 278 -15.91 -14.63 5.86
CA ALA A 278 -17.11 -14.14 5.19
C ALA A 278 -17.38 -12.68 5.56
N PRO A 279 -17.77 -11.82 4.59
CA PRO A 279 -18.13 -10.44 4.86
C PRO A 279 -19.45 -10.32 5.61
N GLY A 280 -19.57 -9.28 6.46
CA GLY A 280 -20.79 -9.01 7.23
C GLY A 280 -20.96 -9.91 8.46
N PHE A 281 -22.11 -9.75 9.12
CA PHE A 281 -22.52 -10.48 10.33
C PHE A 281 -23.99 -10.86 10.26
N GLY A 282 -24.39 -11.96 10.92
CA GLY A 282 -25.77 -12.41 10.99
C GLY A 282 -26.42 -12.62 9.62
N ASP A 283 -27.64 -12.14 9.43
CA ASP A 283 -28.38 -12.30 8.18
C ASP A 283 -27.70 -11.59 6.98
N ARG A 284 -27.01 -10.47 7.23
CA ARG A 284 -26.24 -9.80 6.19
C ARG A 284 -25.11 -10.66 5.65
N ARG A 285 -24.43 -11.42 6.52
CA ARG A 285 -23.40 -12.36 6.07
C ARG A 285 -23.99 -13.40 5.12
N LYS A 286 -25.16 -13.96 5.45
CA LYS A 286 -25.87 -14.93 4.60
C LYS A 286 -26.18 -14.34 3.22
N GLU A 287 -26.69 -13.10 3.21
CA GLU A 287 -27.01 -12.37 1.98
C GLU A 287 -25.77 -12.08 1.11
N MET A 288 -24.65 -11.67 1.75
CA MET A 288 -23.40 -11.42 1.02
C MET A 288 -22.75 -12.71 0.50
N LEU A 289 -22.81 -13.81 1.25
CA LEU A 289 -22.36 -15.12 0.77
C LEU A 289 -23.19 -15.58 -0.44
N GLU A 290 -24.50 -15.30 -0.45
CA GLU A 290 -25.37 -15.59 -1.60
C GLU A 290 -24.99 -14.74 -2.83
N ASP A 291 -24.69 -13.46 -2.62
CA ASP A 291 -24.24 -12.57 -3.70
C ASP A 291 -22.91 -13.08 -4.32
N ILE A 292 -21.96 -13.54 -3.48
CA ILE A 292 -20.71 -14.15 -3.93
C ILE A 292 -20.98 -15.46 -4.69
N ALA A 293 -21.89 -16.30 -4.19
CA ALA A 293 -22.24 -17.56 -4.84
C ALA A 293 -22.84 -17.33 -6.24
N ILE A 294 -23.78 -16.38 -6.35
CA ILE A 294 -24.41 -16.02 -7.64
C ILE A 294 -23.35 -15.45 -8.60
N LEU A 295 -22.47 -14.59 -8.12
CA LEU A 295 -21.39 -13.99 -8.93
C LEU A 295 -20.42 -15.05 -9.48
N THR A 296 -20.12 -16.07 -8.70
CA THR A 296 -19.09 -17.07 -9.03
C THR A 296 -19.66 -18.36 -9.62
N GLY A 297 -20.99 -18.47 -9.68
CA GLY A 297 -21.69 -19.67 -10.16
C GLY A 297 -21.63 -20.85 -9.19
N GLY A 298 -21.33 -20.59 -7.91
CA GLY A 298 -21.28 -21.57 -6.84
C GLY A 298 -22.58 -21.63 -6.02
N VAL A 299 -22.53 -22.41 -4.94
CA VAL A 299 -23.62 -22.57 -3.98
C VAL A 299 -23.09 -22.29 -2.56
N VAL A 300 -23.86 -21.57 -1.77
CA VAL A 300 -23.58 -21.44 -0.32
C VAL A 300 -23.86 -22.76 0.35
N ILE A 301 -22.83 -23.43 0.85
CA ILE A 301 -22.96 -24.65 1.64
C ILE A 301 -23.48 -24.27 3.02
N SER A 302 -24.68 -24.69 3.32
CA SER A 302 -25.41 -24.38 4.57
C SER A 302 -26.32 -25.54 4.94
N GLU A 303 -26.30 -25.92 6.21
CA GLU A 303 -27.21 -26.93 6.74
C GLU A 303 -28.68 -26.48 6.64
N GLU A 304 -28.95 -25.18 6.74
CA GLU A 304 -30.29 -24.62 6.54
C GLU A 304 -30.82 -24.91 5.13
N LYS A 305 -29.91 -25.01 4.15
CA LYS A 305 -30.22 -25.39 2.75
C LYS A 305 -30.10 -26.89 2.48
N GLY A 306 -29.79 -27.68 3.51
CA GLY A 306 -29.62 -29.12 3.38
C GLY A 306 -28.25 -29.59 2.88
N TYR A 307 -27.26 -28.69 2.82
CA TYR A 307 -25.89 -29.01 2.40
C TYR A 307 -24.96 -29.13 3.58
N ARG A 308 -24.15 -30.20 3.64
CA ARG A 308 -23.09 -30.38 4.63
C ARG A 308 -21.73 -30.22 3.97
N LEU A 309 -20.76 -29.70 4.72
CA LEU A 309 -19.42 -29.45 4.18
C LEU A 309 -18.72 -30.73 3.72
N GLU A 310 -18.91 -31.84 4.43
CA GLU A 310 -18.34 -33.16 4.10
C GLU A 310 -18.90 -33.76 2.80
N ASP A 311 -20.09 -33.34 2.36
CA ASP A 311 -20.73 -33.79 1.13
C ASP A 311 -20.47 -32.84 -0.06
N ALA A 312 -19.63 -31.80 0.10
CA ALA A 312 -19.33 -30.83 -0.93
C ALA A 312 -18.72 -31.48 -2.20
N THR A 313 -19.20 -31.03 -3.36
CA THR A 313 -18.69 -31.45 -4.67
C THR A 313 -18.07 -30.28 -5.42
N LEU A 314 -17.24 -30.55 -6.43
CA LEU A 314 -16.63 -29.50 -7.25
C LEU A 314 -17.68 -28.65 -7.99
N GLU A 315 -18.83 -29.21 -8.31
CA GLU A 315 -19.94 -28.53 -8.99
C GLU A 315 -20.63 -27.50 -8.11
N MET A 316 -20.50 -27.63 -6.78
CA MET A 316 -21.02 -26.66 -5.80
C MET A 316 -20.07 -25.46 -5.60
N LEU A 317 -18.83 -25.58 -6.05
CA LEU A 317 -17.84 -24.54 -5.89
C LEU A 317 -18.05 -23.42 -6.91
N GLY A 318 -17.93 -22.18 -6.47
CA GLY A 318 -17.81 -21.06 -7.37
C GLY A 318 -16.47 -21.07 -8.11
N THR A 319 -16.39 -20.31 -9.21
CA THR A 319 -15.17 -20.13 -10.01
C THR A 319 -15.03 -18.68 -10.47
N ALA A 320 -13.81 -18.26 -10.70
CA ALA A 320 -13.48 -16.94 -11.24
C ALA A 320 -12.17 -17.05 -12.03
N ASP A 321 -11.87 -16.05 -12.89
CA ASP A 321 -10.58 -16.00 -13.56
C ASP A 321 -9.46 -15.74 -12.55
N LYS A 322 -9.72 -14.85 -11.57
CA LYS A 322 -8.73 -14.48 -10.57
C LYS A 322 -9.36 -14.11 -9.23
N VAL A 323 -8.68 -14.46 -8.15
CA VAL A 323 -8.95 -13.93 -6.80
C VAL A 323 -7.67 -13.37 -6.21
N SER A 324 -7.72 -12.11 -5.79
CA SER A 324 -6.65 -11.40 -5.09
C SER A 324 -7.09 -11.08 -3.66
N ILE A 325 -6.25 -11.42 -2.69
CA ILE A 325 -6.55 -11.26 -1.27
C ILE A 325 -5.39 -10.50 -0.63
N ASP A 326 -5.65 -9.31 -0.14
CA ASP A 326 -4.71 -8.56 0.68
C ASP A 326 -5.01 -8.73 2.18
N LYS A 327 -4.43 -7.91 3.03
CA LYS A 327 -4.63 -7.96 4.48
C LYS A 327 -6.06 -7.59 4.89
N GLU A 328 -6.74 -6.77 4.10
CA GLU A 328 -8.03 -6.15 4.46
C GLU A 328 -9.15 -6.53 3.51
N ASN A 329 -8.83 -6.85 2.25
CA ASN A 329 -9.80 -7.03 1.18
C ASN A 329 -9.62 -8.35 0.43
N THR A 330 -10.71 -8.81 -0.16
CA THR A 330 -10.73 -9.88 -1.16
C THR A 330 -11.43 -9.38 -2.41
N THR A 331 -10.75 -9.46 -3.55
CA THR A 331 -11.27 -9.06 -4.87
C THR A 331 -11.43 -10.29 -5.75
N ILE A 332 -12.63 -10.50 -6.26
CA ILE A 332 -12.99 -11.53 -7.23
C ILE A 332 -13.10 -10.84 -8.59
N VAL A 333 -12.33 -11.28 -9.56
CA VAL A 333 -12.31 -10.75 -10.93
C VAL A 333 -12.82 -11.79 -11.90
N SER A 334 -13.74 -11.41 -12.78
CA SER A 334 -14.39 -12.30 -13.75
C SER A 334 -14.99 -13.53 -13.07
N GLY A 335 -15.98 -13.33 -12.19
CA GLY A 335 -16.77 -14.43 -11.65
C GLY A 335 -17.56 -15.13 -12.75
N HIS A 336 -17.59 -16.47 -12.73
CA HIS A 336 -18.23 -17.29 -13.79
C HIS A 336 -19.70 -17.59 -13.50
N GLY A 337 -20.40 -16.73 -12.74
CA GLY A 337 -21.83 -16.82 -12.53
C GLY A 337 -22.63 -16.55 -13.79
N ASP A 338 -23.85 -17.10 -13.84
CA ASP A 338 -24.76 -16.80 -14.93
C ASP A 338 -25.26 -15.36 -14.86
N LYS A 339 -25.11 -14.61 -15.94
CA LYS A 339 -25.46 -13.19 -16.00
C LYS A 339 -26.93 -12.93 -15.72
N GLY A 340 -27.82 -13.83 -16.15
CA GLY A 340 -29.25 -13.71 -15.87
C GLY A 340 -29.54 -13.82 -14.38
N ASN A 341 -28.84 -14.68 -13.65
CA ASN A 341 -28.96 -14.81 -12.21
C ASN A 341 -28.40 -13.57 -11.48
N ILE A 342 -27.29 -13.01 -11.94
CA ILE A 342 -26.71 -11.77 -11.42
C ILE A 342 -27.68 -10.61 -11.61
N ASP A 343 -28.23 -10.42 -12.81
CA ASP A 343 -29.20 -9.37 -13.13
C ASP A 343 -30.48 -9.51 -12.30
N ALA A 344 -30.98 -10.73 -12.11
CA ALA A 344 -32.13 -11.03 -11.27
C ALA A 344 -31.86 -10.66 -9.80
N ARG A 345 -30.64 -10.95 -9.28
CA ARG A 345 -30.25 -10.60 -7.92
C ARG A 345 -30.13 -9.08 -7.75
N VAL A 346 -29.56 -8.38 -8.72
CA VAL A 346 -29.50 -6.92 -8.76
C VAL A 346 -30.91 -6.31 -8.72
N ALA A 347 -31.85 -6.85 -9.51
CA ALA A 347 -33.24 -6.39 -9.51
C ALA A 347 -33.93 -6.63 -8.16
N GLN A 348 -33.66 -7.78 -7.51
CA GLN A 348 -34.16 -8.09 -6.18
C GLN A 348 -33.68 -7.08 -5.12
N ILE A 349 -32.36 -6.75 -5.10
CA ILE A 349 -31.79 -5.78 -4.18
C ILE A 349 -32.39 -4.38 -4.42
N LYS A 350 -32.55 -3.95 -5.67
CA LYS A 350 -33.20 -2.69 -6.02
C LYS A 350 -34.63 -2.60 -5.44
N LYS A 351 -35.41 -3.66 -5.58
CA LYS A 351 -36.75 -3.72 -5.01
C LYS A 351 -36.74 -3.66 -3.48
N GLN A 352 -35.75 -4.29 -2.81
CA GLN A 352 -35.58 -4.18 -1.37
C GLN A 352 -35.29 -2.75 -0.93
N ILE A 353 -34.44 -2.02 -1.69
CA ILE A 353 -34.12 -0.59 -1.43
C ILE A 353 -35.38 0.29 -1.51
N GLU A 354 -36.28 0.00 -2.46
CA GLU A 354 -37.53 0.75 -2.63
C GLU A 354 -38.55 0.48 -1.51
N THR A 355 -38.51 -0.72 -0.94
CA THR A 355 -39.53 -1.17 0.06
C THR A 355 -39.09 -1.00 1.50
N THR A 356 -37.78 -0.86 1.76
CA THR A 356 -37.31 -0.67 3.14
C THR A 356 -37.65 0.71 3.69
N THR A 357 -38.03 0.75 4.96
CA THR A 357 -38.34 1.99 5.69
C THR A 357 -37.18 2.43 6.59
N SER A 358 -36.14 1.61 6.73
CA SER A 358 -34.97 1.89 7.54
C SER A 358 -33.90 2.54 6.69
N ASP A 359 -33.49 3.76 7.03
CA ASP A 359 -32.41 4.47 6.33
C ASP A 359 -31.08 3.70 6.40
N TYR A 360 -30.80 3.06 7.54
CA TYR A 360 -29.62 2.23 7.71
C TYR A 360 -29.63 0.97 6.82
N ASP A 361 -30.77 0.27 6.72
CA ASP A 361 -30.88 -0.89 5.84
C ASP A 361 -30.83 -0.47 4.37
N LYS A 362 -31.40 0.69 4.05
CA LYS A 362 -31.32 1.27 2.71
C LYS A 362 -29.87 1.56 2.30
N GLU A 363 -29.08 2.18 3.17
CA GLU A 363 -27.66 2.43 2.95
C GLU A 363 -26.90 1.11 2.70
N LYS A 364 -27.13 0.09 3.52
CA LYS A 364 -26.46 -1.21 3.39
C LYS A 364 -26.89 -2.01 2.16
N LEU A 365 -28.11 -1.89 1.74
CA LEU A 365 -28.59 -2.48 0.48
C LEU A 365 -27.99 -1.74 -0.74
N GLN A 366 -27.83 -0.41 -0.66
CA GLN A 366 -27.15 0.37 -1.70
C GLN A 366 -25.67 -0.04 -1.83
N GLU A 367 -24.97 -0.21 -0.71
CA GLU A 367 -23.60 -0.71 -0.68
C GLU A 367 -23.49 -2.09 -1.34
N ARG A 368 -24.39 -3.03 -1.01
CA ARG A 368 -24.42 -4.35 -1.65
C ARG A 368 -24.70 -4.26 -3.15
N LEU A 369 -25.66 -3.44 -3.53
CA LEU A 369 -26.00 -3.21 -4.94
C LEU A 369 -24.80 -2.68 -5.71
N ALA A 370 -24.06 -1.73 -5.14
CA ALA A 370 -22.88 -1.15 -5.77
C ALA A 370 -21.78 -2.21 -5.97
N LYS A 371 -21.54 -3.05 -4.95
CA LYS A 371 -20.54 -4.13 -5.02
C LYS A 371 -20.89 -5.18 -6.08
N LEU A 372 -22.16 -5.56 -6.21
CA LEU A 372 -22.59 -6.59 -7.16
C LEU A 372 -22.79 -6.06 -8.60
N ALA A 373 -23.37 -4.87 -8.74
CA ALA A 373 -23.72 -4.29 -10.04
C ALA A 373 -22.60 -3.43 -10.65
N GLY A 374 -21.61 -3.02 -9.85
CA GLY A 374 -20.52 -2.14 -10.28
C GLY A 374 -19.47 -2.85 -11.13
N GLY A 375 -19.33 -4.16 -10.98
CA GLY A 375 -18.25 -4.92 -11.59
C GLY A 375 -16.87 -4.50 -11.12
N VAL A 376 -15.85 -4.99 -11.81
CA VAL A 376 -14.44 -4.61 -11.60
C VAL A 376 -13.91 -4.04 -12.92
N ALA A 377 -13.36 -2.81 -12.88
CA ALA A 377 -12.61 -2.29 -14.00
C ALA A 377 -11.18 -2.88 -13.93
N VAL A 378 -10.79 -3.57 -14.96
CA VAL A 378 -9.44 -4.13 -15.10
C VAL A 378 -8.67 -3.25 -16.07
N ILE A 379 -7.57 -2.68 -15.62
CA ILE A 379 -6.61 -1.98 -16.47
C ILE A 379 -5.57 -3.01 -16.89
N TYR A 380 -5.64 -3.46 -18.14
CA TYR A 380 -4.66 -4.36 -18.71
C TYR A 380 -3.47 -3.56 -19.24
N VAL A 381 -2.33 -3.72 -18.60
CA VAL A 381 -1.09 -2.98 -18.94
C VAL A 381 -0.31 -3.76 -19.99
N GLY A 382 -0.07 -3.16 -21.15
CA GLY A 382 0.72 -3.70 -22.22
C GLY A 382 2.11 -3.07 -22.32
N ALA A 383 3.12 -3.89 -22.65
CA ALA A 383 4.49 -3.43 -22.91
C ALA A 383 5.23 -4.36 -23.87
N ALA A 384 6.37 -3.86 -24.41
CA ALA A 384 7.21 -4.63 -25.31
C ALA A 384 8.14 -5.61 -24.60
N SER A 385 8.40 -5.41 -23.30
CA SER A 385 9.25 -6.26 -22.48
C SER A 385 8.67 -6.43 -21.08
N GLU A 386 9.03 -7.52 -20.40
CA GLU A 386 8.61 -7.81 -19.03
C GLU A 386 9.07 -6.72 -18.03
N MET A 387 10.28 -6.17 -18.24
CA MET A 387 10.80 -5.08 -17.41
C MET A 387 9.97 -3.80 -17.54
N GLU A 388 9.59 -3.43 -18.78
CA GLU A 388 8.71 -2.29 -19.04
C GLU A 388 7.31 -2.53 -18.51
N MET A 389 6.80 -3.75 -18.63
CA MET A 389 5.51 -4.18 -18.10
C MET A 389 5.43 -3.95 -16.59
N LYS A 390 6.43 -4.45 -15.86
CA LYS A 390 6.48 -4.33 -14.40
C LYS A 390 6.58 -2.85 -13.98
N GLU A 391 7.43 -2.06 -14.62
CA GLU A 391 7.58 -0.64 -14.33
C GLU A 391 6.28 0.15 -14.59
N LYS A 392 5.62 -0.12 -15.71
CA LYS A 392 4.32 0.50 -16.01
C LYS A 392 3.25 0.10 -14.99
N LYS A 393 3.18 -1.18 -14.62
CA LYS A 393 2.22 -1.68 -13.63
C LYS A 393 2.40 -1.00 -12.29
N ASP A 394 3.64 -0.88 -11.79
CA ASP A 394 3.94 -0.17 -10.55
C ASP A 394 3.45 1.29 -10.62
N ARG A 395 3.65 2.00 -11.73
CA ARG A 395 3.13 3.36 -11.93
C ARG A 395 1.59 3.44 -11.95
N PHE A 396 0.91 2.46 -12.52
CA PHE A 396 -0.56 2.39 -12.46
C PHE A 396 -1.06 2.15 -11.04
N ASP A 397 -0.41 1.27 -10.28
CA ASP A 397 -0.75 0.98 -8.89
C ASP A 397 -0.60 2.24 -8.02
N ASP A 398 0.54 2.97 -8.14
CA ASP A 398 0.79 4.22 -7.42
C ASP A 398 -0.25 5.29 -7.80
N ALA A 399 -0.51 5.47 -9.10
CA ALA A 399 -1.46 6.46 -9.58
C ALA A 399 -2.90 6.15 -9.13
N LEU A 400 -3.27 4.87 -9.07
CA LEU A 400 -4.58 4.45 -8.58
C LEU A 400 -4.71 4.70 -7.07
N ALA A 401 -3.67 4.38 -6.29
CA ALA A 401 -3.63 4.64 -4.86
C ALA A 401 -3.71 6.14 -4.54
N ALA A 402 -2.92 6.98 -5.24
CA ALA A 402 -2.97 8.43 -5.12
C ALA A 402 -4.35 8.99 -5.48
N THR A 403 -5.00 8.44 -6.51
CA THR A 403 -6.35 8.86 -6.92
C THR A 403 -7.38 8.55 -5.84
N ARG A 404 -7.32 7.35 -5.24
CA ARG A 404 -8.18 6.98 -4.09
C ARG A 404 -7.95 7.90 -2.90
N ALA A 405 -6.69 8.16 -2.55
CA ALA A 405 -6.32 9.09 -1.48
C ALA A 405 -6.85 10.52 -1.72
N ALA A 406 -6.83 10.99 -2.98
CA ALA A 406 -7.37 12.29 -3.37
C ALA A 406 -8.91 12.37 -3.26
N ILE A 407 -9.60 11.28 -3.60
CA ILE A 407 -11.06 11.21 -3.44
C ILE A 407 -11.45 11.20 -1.95
N GLU A 408 -10.65 10.51 -1.12
CA GLU A 408 -10.91 10.36 0.31
C GLU A 408 -10.69 11.65 1.10
N GLU A 409 -9.53 12.28 0.97
CA GLU A 409 -9.15 13.47 1.76
C GLU A 409 -9.01 14.76 0.94
N GLY A 410 -9.23 14.72 -0.38
CA GLY A 410 -9.06 15.89 -1.25
C GLY A 410 -7.61 16.12 -1.66
N ILE A 411 -7.37 17.29 -2.25
CA ILE A 411 -6.11 17.67 -2.89
C ILE A 411 -5.59 19.02 -2.42
N ILE A 412 -4.27 19.19 -2.48
CA ILE A 412 -3.51 20.41 -2.18
C ILE A 412 -2.63 20.78 -3.38
N PRO A 413 -2.04 22.00 -3.42
CA PRO A 413 -1.00 22.32 -4.41
C PRO A 413 0.16 21.36 -4.32
N GLY A 414 0.53 20.75 -5.46
CA GLY A 414 1.55 19.72 -5.53
C GLY A 414 2.98 20.23 -5.54
N GLY A 415 3.92 19.34 -5.87
CA GLY A 415 5.34 19.69 -5.99
C GLY A 415 5.99 20.20 -4.72
N GLY A 416 5.46 19.83 -3.56
CA GLY A 416 5.93 20.26 -2.24
C GLY A 416 5.42 21.67 -1.82
N VAL A 417 4.61 22.35 -2.64
CA VAL A 417 4.11 23.69 -2.31
C VAL A 417 3.15 23.68 -1.14
N GLY A 418 2.31 22.64 -0.98
CA GLY A 418 1.44 22.47 0.18
C GLY A 418 2.22 22.52 1.50
N PHE A 419 3.39 21.89 1.57
CA PHE A 419 4.28 21.98 2.74
C PHE A 419 4.86 23.37 2.94
N ILE A 420 5.27 24.05 1.86
CA ILE A 420 5.78 25.44 1.94
C ILE A 420 4.71 26.38 2.51
N ARG A 421 3.46 26.25 2.08
CA ARG A 421 2.34 27.06 2.62
C ARG A 421 2.06 26.75 4.10
N ALA A 422 2.20 25.49 4.49
CA ALA A 422 1.99 25.06 5.88
C ALA A 422 3.05 25.63 6.85
N ILE A 423 4.21 26.09 6.37
CA ILE A 423 5.24 26.74 7.19
C ILE A 423 4.68 27.94 7.97
N SER A 424 3.73 28.68 7.37
CA SER A 424 3.10 29.84 8.02
C SER A 424 2.39 29.50 9.33
N ALA A 425 1.83 28.28 9.44
CA ALA A 425 1.13 27.84 10.65
C ALA A 425 2.07 27.65 11.87
N ILE A 426 3.35 27.43 11.62
CA ILE A 426 4.37 27.22 12.66
C ILE A 426 5.43 28.33 12.69
N ALA A 427 5.22 29.42 11.90
CA ALA A 427 6.24 30.48 11.75
C ALA A 427 6.62 31.15 13.08
N ASP A 428 5.61 31.50 13.89
CA ASP A 428 5.75 32.17 15.19
C ASP A 428 5.52 31.24 16.38
N MET A 429 5.41 29.92 16.12
CA MET A 429 5.18 28.93 17.16
C MET A 429 6.40 28.77 18.03
N LYS A 430 6.19 28.74 19.36
CA LYS A 430 7.21 28.51 20.36
C LYS A 430 6.89 27.29 21.21
N GLY A 431 7.91 26.57 21.61
CA GLY A 431 7.82 25.50 22.60
C GLY A 431 7.81 26.04 24.03
N ASP A 432 7.66 25.11 24.98
CA ASP A 432 7.69 25.43 26.40
C ASP A 432 9.13 25.78 26.90
N ASN A 433 10.15 25.42 26.07
CA ASN A 433 11.55 25.71 26.27
C ASN A 433 12.28 25.89 24.92
N ASP A 434 13.58 26.24 24.98
CA ASP A 434 14.40 26.50 23.77
C ASP A 434 14.61 25.26 22.92
N ASP A 435 14.71 24.06 23.50
CA ASP A 435 14.89 22.82 22.80
C ASP A 435 13.60 22.40 22.06
N GLU A 436 12.44 22.59 22.67
CA GLU A 436 11.16 22.40 21.95
C GLU A 436 11.01 23.40 20.80
N THR A 437 11.39 24.66 21.01
CA THR A 437 11.38 25.68 19.96
C THR A 437 12.32 25.28 18.80
N THR A 438 13.47 24.71 19.13
CA THR A 438 14.41 24.15 18.16
C THR A 438 13.79 22.97 17.40
N GLY A 439 13.03 22.09 18.09
CA GLY A 439 12.28 21.00 17.47
C GLY A 439 11.27 21.51 16.41
N ILE A 440 10.56 22.59 16.72
CA ILE A 440 9.65 23.26 15.75
C ILE A 440 10.43 23.79 14.54
N ALA A 441 11.59 24.42 14.77
CA ALA A 441 12.44 24.94 13.70
C ALA A 441 12.99 23.82 12.79
N ILE A 442 13.27 22.63 13.33
CA ILE A 442 13.68 21.44 12.56
C ILE A 442 12.57 21.07 11.56
N VAL A 443 11.31 20.99 12.01
CA VAL A 443 10.18 20.70 11.11
C VAL A 443 10.04 21.79 10.06
N LYS A 444 10.07 23.06 10.45
CA LYS A 444 10.02 24.21 9.52
C LYS A 444 11.06 24.09 8.40
N ARG A 445 12.28 23.66 8.73
CA ARG A 445 13.33 23.44 7.73
C ARG A 445 13.05 22.22 6.85
N ALA A 446 12.55 21.13 7.44
CA ALA A 446 12.27 19.89 6.72
C ALA A 446 11.16 20.05 5.69
N LEU A 447 10.15 20.89 5.93
CA LEU A 447 9.05 21.15 5.00
C LEU A 447 9.51 21.78 3.66
N GLU A 448 10.72 22.31 3.57
CA GLU A 448 11.30 22.84 2.33
C GLU A 448 11.89 21.75 1.44
N GLU A 449 12.28 20.63 2.03
CA GLU A 449 13.09 19.61 1.33
C GLU A 449 12.38 18.92 0.18
N PRO A 450 11.08 18.58 0.23
CA PRO A 450 10.41 17.97 -0.92
C PRO A 450 10.51 18.85 -2.18
N LEU A 451 10.18 20.15 -2.08
CA LEU A 451 10.33 21.07 -3.22
C LEU A 451 11.79 21.22 -3.63
N ARG A 452 12.71 21.38 -2.68
CA ARG A 452 14.15 21.49 -2.95
C ARG A 452 14.66 20.29 -3.72
N GLN A 453 14.33 19.07 -3.29
CA GLN A 453 14.79 17.86 -3.95
C GLN A 453 14.21 17.69 -5.37
N ILE A 454 12.93 18.06 -5.58
CA ILE A 454 12.31 18.06 -6.93
C ILE A 454 13.08 18.98 -7.86
N VAL A 455 13.45 20.17 -7.39
CA VAL A 455 14.18 21.19 -8.16
C VAL A 455 15.63 20.75 -8.44
N GLU A 456 16.31 20.19 -7.45
CA GLU A 456 17.67 19.63 -7.60
C GLU A 456 17.70 18.47 -8.61
N ASN A 457 16.70 17.58 -8.58
CA ASN A 457 16.55 16.51 -9.56
C ASN A 457 16.30 17.06 -10.98
N ALA A 458 15.75 18.27 -11.08
CA ALA A 458 15.62 18.98 -12.35
C ALA A 458 16.91 19.66 -12.83
N GLY A 459 17.98 19.63 -12.02
CA GLY A 459 19.26 20.24 -12.33
C GLY A 459 19.32 21.75 -12.04
N LEU A 460 18.40 22.25 -11.19
CA LEU A 460 18.29 23.65 -10.83
C LEU A 460 18.67 23.88 -9.36
N GLU A 461 18.92 25.15 -8.97
CA GLU A 461 19.28 25.52 -7.61
C GLU A 461 18.03 25.55 -6.70
N GLY A 462 17.89 24.55 -5.84
CA GLY A 462 16.72 24.37 -4.97
C GLY A 462 16.47 25.55 -4.04
N SER A 463 17.53 26.16 -3.49
CA SER A 463 17.41 27.29 -2.55
C SER A 463 16.76 28.53 -3.18
N VAL A 464 17.09 28.82 -4.43
CA VAL A 464 16.53 29.97 -5.18
C VAL A 464 15.05 29.78 -5.41
N VAL A 465 14.67 28.58 -5.87
CA VAL A 465 13.26 28.26 -6.18
C VAL A 465 12.42 28.24 -4.90
N VAL A 466 12.90 27.60 -3.82
CA VAL A 466 12.19 27.58 -2.53
C VAL A 466 11.92 29.00 -2.02
N ASN A 467 12.92 29.90 -2.05
CA ASN A 467 12.74 31.26 -1.60
C ASN A 467 11.69 32.01 -2.44
N LYS A 468 11.74 31.88 -3.77
CA LYS A 468 10.76 32.52 -4.65
C LYS A 468 9.34 31.98 -4.47
N VAL A 469 9.20 30.67 -4.21
CA VAL A 469 7.89 30.07 -3.90
C VAL A 469 7.37 30.54 -2.55
N LYS A 470 8.22 30.74 -1.54
CA LYS A 470 7.84 31.30 -0.22
C LYS A 470 7.28 32.72 -0.33
N GLU A 471 7.80 33.54 -1.23
CA GLU A 471 7.31 34.90 -1.47
C GLU A 471 5.90 34.91 -2.11
N GLY A 472 5.54 33.83 -2.79
CA GLY A 472 4.23 33.65 -3.41
C GLY A 472 3.14 33.29 -2.41
N LYS A 473 1.89 33.37 -2.88
CA LYS A 473 0.68 33.05 -2.08
C LYS A 473 -0.13 31.94 -2.73
N ASP A 474 -1.02 31.36 -1.95
CA ASP A 474 -1.99 30.37 -2.38
C ASP A 474 -1.33 29.22 -3.19
N ASP A 475 -1.85 28.92 -4.36
CA ASP A 475 -1.40 27.83 -5.23
C ASP A 475 -0.18 28.19 -6.12
N PHE A 476 0.41 29.40 -5.96
CA PHE A 476 1.61 29.79 -6.70
C PHE A 476 2.79 28.89 -6.37
N GLY A 477 3.42 28.31 -7.37
CA GLY A 477 4.53 27.39 -7.18
C GLY A 477 5.41 27.26 -8.41
N PHE A 478 6.33 26.31 -8.39
CA PHE A 478 7.25 26.03 -9.49
C PHE A 478 6.92 24.67 -10.11
N ASN A 479 6.54 24.67 -11.37
CA ASN A 479 6.35 23.47 -12.15
C ASN A 479 7.71 22.98 -12.68
N ALA A 480 8.30 21.98 -12.02
CA ALA A 480 9.64 21.48 -12.36
C ALA A 480 9.70 20.77 -13.73
N ARG A 481 8.55 20.38 -14.32
CA ARG A 481 8.50 19.79 -15.67
C ARG A 481 8.74 20.85 -16.73
N THR A 482 8.02 21.99 -16.62
CA THR A 482 8.04 23.09 -17.58
C THR A 482 9.02 24.20 -17.21
N GLU A 483 9.56 24.18 -15.98
CA GLU A 483 10.44 25.19 -15.38
C GLU A 483 9.78 26.57 -15.27
N VAL A 484 8.44 26.61 -15.12
CA VAL A 484 7.64 27.83 -15.04
C VAL A 484 7.09 28.01 -13.62
N TYR A 485 7.04 29.26 -13.17
CA TYR A 485 6.30 29.68 -11.97
C TYR A 485 4.87 30.01 -12.34
N GLU A 486 3.92 29.29 -11.79
CA GLU A 486 2.52 29.39 -12.15
C GLU A 486 1.59 28.97 -11.01
N ASN A 487 0.27 29.08 -11.19
CA ASN A 487 -0.71 28.48 -10.31
C ASN A 487 -0.72 26.96 -10.53
N LEU A 488 -0.20 26.19 -9.57
CA LEU A 488 -0.06 24.74 -9.71
C LEU A 488 -1.39 24.02 -9.72
N TYR A 489 -2.41 24.55 -9.04
CA TYR A 489 -3.74 23.95 -9.05
C TYR A 489 -4.41 24.04 -10.43
N GLU A 490 -4.25 25.18 -11.11
CA GLU A 490 -4.73 25.38 -12.49
C GLU A 490 -3.89 24.58 -13.49
N ALA A 491 -2.58 24.52 -13.30
CA ALA A 491 -1.66 23.72 -14.10
C ALA A 491 -1.85 22.20 -13.93
N GLY A 492 -2.66 21.77 -12.95
CA GLY A 492 -2.90 20.35 -12.65
C GLY A 492 -1.78 19.67 -11.89
N VAL A 493 -0.83 20.43 -11.32
CA VAL A 493 0.22 19.92 -10.43
C VAL A 493 -0.33 19.91 -9.01
N ILE A 494 -0.93 18.80 -8.61
CA ILE A 494 -1.70 18.64 -7.39
C ILE A 494 -1.35 17.32 -6.70
N ASP A 495 -1.27 17.33 -5.38
CA ASP A 495 -0.97 16.17 -4.55
C ASP A 495 -2.17 15.82 -3.66
N PRO A 496 -2.43 14.51 -3.36
CA PRO A 496 -3.44 14.13 -2.40
C PRO A 496 -3.06 14.60 -0.99
N THR A 497 -4.00 15.19 -0.26
CA THR A 497 -3.78 15.65 1.13
C THR A 497 -3.36 14.50 2.03
N LYS A 498 -4.01 13.34 1.89
CA LYS A 498 -3.68 12.11 2.66
C LYS A 498 -2.23 11.70 2.47
N VAL A 499 -1.73 11.71 1.22
CA VAL A 499 -0.34 11.35 0.89
C VAL A 499 0.64 12.29 1.60
N ALA A 500 0.44 13.60 1.50
CA ALA A 500 1.31 14.59 2.14
C ALA A 500 1.28 14.47 3.69
N ARG A 501 0.09 14.32 4.27
CA ARG A 501 -0.09 14.17 5.71
C ARG A 501 0.62 12.92 6.24
N VAL A 502 0.34 11.76 5.67
CA VAL A 502 0.90 10.47 6.09
C VAL A 502 2.42 10.45 5.93
N ALA A 503 2.94 11.04 4.84
CA ALA A 503 4.39 11.17 4.64
C ALA A 503 5.06 11.94 5.78
N LEU A 504 4.47 13.06 6.22
CA LEU A 504 5.02 13.87 7.33
C LEU A 504 4.89 13.16 8.68
N GLU A 505 3.74 12.54 8.97
CA GLU A 505 3.50 11.80 10.21
C GLU A 505 4.50 10.66 10.40
N ASN A 506 4.68 9.82 9.38
CA ASN A 506 5.60 8.69 9.44
C ASN A 506 7.06 9.15 9.51
N ALA A 507 7.42 10.18 8.74
CA ALA A 507 8.76 10.76 8.79
C ALA A 507 9.11 11.30 10.19
N ALA A 508 8.21 12.07 10.81
CA ALA A 508 8.41 12.66 12.12
C ALA A 508 8.44 11.59 13.23
N SER A 509 7.57 10.59 13.15
CA SER A 509 7.50 9.49 14.11
C SER A 509 8.83 8.74 14.20
N ILE A 510 9.35 8.27 13.08
CA ILE A 510 10.60 7.52 13.03
C ILE A 510 11.80 8.41 13.34
N ALA A 511 11.81 9.64 12.82
CA ALA A 511 12.87 10.60 13.13
C ALA A 511 12.93 10.90 14.64
N GLY A 512 11.78 11.10 15.30
CA GLY A 512 11.69 11.31 16.74
C GLY A 512 12.26 10.14 17.56
N MET A 513 11.99 8.89 17.14
CA MET A 513 12.57 7.70 17.78
C MET A 513 14.09 7.65 17.61
N LEU A 514 14.60 7.93 16.40
CA LEU A 514 16.04 7.93 16.14
C LEU A 514 16.77 9.03 16.93
N LEU A 515 16.20 10.23 17.00
CA LEU A 515 16.79 11.35 17.73
C LEU A 515 16.90 11.06 19.24
N THR A 516 15.97 10.31 19.81
CA THR A 516 15.97 9.92 21.23
C THR A 516 16.78 8.65 21.50
N THR A 517 17.38 8.03 20.49
CA THR A 517 18.22 6.84 20.64
C THR A 517 19.61 7.22 21.15
N GLU A 518 20.08 6.54 22.22
CA GLU A 518 21.39 6.73 22.82
C GLU A 518 22.31 5.55 22.63
N CYS A 519 21.74 4.33 22.50
CA CYS A 519 22.48 3.08 22.48
C CYS A 519 21.96 2.17 21.39
N VAL A 520 22.86 1.44 20.74
CA VAL A 520 22.55 0.41 19.73
C VAL A 520 23.19 -0.91 20.14
N LEU A 521 22.42 -1.98 20.08
CA LEU A 521 22.88 -3.34 20.34
C LEU A 521 22.83 -4.17 19.05
N VAL A 522 23.97 -4.66 18.61
CA VAL A 522 24.10 -5.52 17.44
C VAL A 522 24.67 -6.89 17.81
N GLU A 523 24.42 -7.89 16.99
CA GLU A 523 25.01 -9.20 17.21
C GLU A 523 26.51 -9.16 16.96
N HIS A 524 27.29 -9.64 17.93
CA HIS A 524 28.73 -9.80 17.76
C HIS A 524 29.00 -10.86 16.70
N LYS A 525 29.62 -10.44 15.58
CA LYS A 525 30.09 -11.38 14.56
C LYS A 525 31.53 -11.77 14.88
N ASP A 526 31.73 -12.98 15.39
CA ASP A 526 33.08 -13.54 15.51
C ASP A 526 33.63 -13.79 14.09
N PRO A 527 34.71 -13.11 13.66
CA PRO A 527 35.28 -13.30 12.33
C PRO A 527 35.83 -14.72 12.09
N ASN A 528 36.00 -15.51 13.16
CA ASN A 528 36.48 -16.88 13.10
C ASN A 528 35.37 -17.94 13.17
N GLN A 529 34.11 -17.53 13.30
CA GLN A 529 32.98 -18.46 13.36
C GLN A 529 32.66 -18.92 11.92
N ALA A 530 33.03 -20.16 11.59
CA ALA A 530 32.61 -20.80 10.34
C ALA A 530 31.08 -20.73 10.20
N PRO A 531 30.53 -20.51 8.99
CA PRO A 531 29.09 -20.50 8.78
C PRO A 531 28.48 -21.78 9.34
N ALA A 532 27.46 -21.65 10.17
CA ALA A 532 26.76 -22.80 10.74
C ALA A 532 26.28 -23.68 9.58
N MET A 533 26.85 -24.87 9.45
CA MET A 533 26.37 -25.85 8.47
C MET A 533 24.91 -26.15 8.81
N PRO A 534 24.02 -26.19 7.82
CA PRO A 534 22.67 -26.67 8.04
C PRO A 534 22.73 -28.08 8.65
N PRO A 535 21.87 -28.43 9.61
CA PRO A 535 21.91 -29.74 10.24
C PRO A 535 21.74 -30.80 9.15
N MET A 536 22.82 -31.54 8.89
CA MET A 536 22.78 -32.73 8.04
C MET A 536 21.83 -33.71 8.74
N GLY A 537 20.71 -34.00 8.11
CA GLY A 537 19.74 -34.96 8.54
C GLY A 537 20.46 -36.28 8.89
N GLY A 538 20.23 -36.73 10.12
CA GLY A 538 20.83 -37.95 10.65
C GLY A 538 20.55 -39.14 9.75
N GLY A 539 21.62 -39.75 9.26
CA GLY A 539 21.57 -41.01 8.56
C GLY A 539 21.00 -42.11 9.51
N MET A 540 20.05 -42.84 9.03
CA MET A 540 19.59 -44.08 9.68
C MET A 540 20.76 -45.04 9.90
N PRO A 541 20.90 -45.67 11.08
CA PRO A 541 21.76 -46.82 11.22
C PRO A 541 21.11 -48.00 10.47
N GLY A 542 21.89 -48.63 9.60
CA GLY A 542 21.48 -49.82 8.88
C GLY A 542 21.13 -50.96 9.81
N MET A 543 20.04 -51.63 9.51
CA MET A 543 19.77 -52.98 9.99
C MET A 543 20.53 -53.98 9.13
N MET A 544 21.35 -54.79 9.78
CA MET A 544 21.64 -56.16 9.39
C MET A 544 20.48 -57.07 9.74
#